data_d6aae1224dfbf7c1ad7c567bf006158a
#
_entry.id   d6aae1224dfbf7c1ad7c567bf006158a
#
_cell.length_a   1.000
_cell.length_b   1.000
_cell.length_c   1.000
_cell.angle_alpha   90.00
_cell.angle_beta   90.00
_cell.angle_gamma   90.00
#
_symmetry.space_group_name_H-M   'P 1'
#
loop_
_entity.id
_entity.type
_entity.pdbx_description
1 polymer ?
#
loop_
_entity_poly.entity_id
_entity_poly.type
_entity_poly.pdbx_seq_one_letter_code
_entity_poly.pdbx_strand_id
1 'polypeptide(L)'
;MKHSTKPGLAAMLLSQHGEGSMNDKGALQRAGSGWPQVCLCAACPCNSPMVHPTPPTDAILLHTAGPALCYEHETRLVDDLFRDYNKVVRPVENHRDVVVVTVGLQLIQLINVDEVNQIVTTNVRLKQQWTDINLKWNPDDYGGVKQIRIPSDDIWRPDLVLYNNADGDFAIVKYTKVLLEHTGKITWTPPAIFKSYCEIIVTYFPFDQQNCSMKLGTWTYDGTMVVINPESDRPDLSNFMESGEWVMKDYRGWKHWVYYACCPDTPYLDITYHFLMQRLPLYFIVNVIIPCLLFSFLTGFVFYLPTDSGEKMTLSISVLLSLTVFLLVIVELIPSTSSAVPLIGKYMLFTMVFVIASIIITVIVINTHHRSPSTHTMPHWVRKIFIDTIPNIMFFSTMKRPSRDKLDKKIFAEDIDISEISGKQGPVPVNFYSPLTKNPDVKNAIEGIKYIAETMKSDQESSNAADEWKFVAMVLDHLLLVIFMLVCIIGTLAVFAGRLIELNQQG
;
A
#
# COMPACT_ATOMS: atom_id res chain seq x y z
N MET A 1 3.53 -39.00 -25.01
CA MET A 1 4.59 -39.55 -24.15
C MET A 1 4.55 -38.81 -22.80
N LYS A 2 4.20 -39.56 -21.75
CA LYS A 2 4.15 -39.08 -20.35
C LYS A 2 5.55 -38.82 -19.81
N HIS A 3 5.78 -37.70 -19.12
CA HIS A 3 6.67 -37.69 -17.99
C HIS A 3 6.17 -36.65 -16.95
N SER A 4 5.76 -37.22 -15.86
CA SER A 4 5.48 -36.69 -14.56
C SER A 4 6.77 -36.27 -13.86
N THR A 5 6.84 -35.10 -13.24
CA THR A 5 7.71 -34.82 -12.11
C THR A 5 7.00 -33.92 -11.10
N LYS A 6 6.91 -34.43 -9.87
CA LYS A 6 6.30 -33.84 -8.68
C LYS A 6 7.14 -32.68 -8.14
N PRO A 7 6.51 -31.70 -7.47
CA PRO A 7 7.22 -30.73 -6.64
C PRO A 7 7.41 -31.30 -5.22
N GLY A 8 8.60 -31.14 -4.71
CA GLY A 8 8.97 -31.44 -3.34
C GLY A 8 9.59 -30.27 -2.62
N LEU A 9 9.30 -30.16 -1.35
CA LEU A 9 9.93 -29.35 -0.31
C LEU A 9 9.65 -27.82 -0.29
N ALA A 10 8.53 -27.43 0.32
CA ALA A 10 8.46 -26.27 1.22
C ALA A 10 7.15 -26.29 2.03
N ALA A 11 6.89 -27.37 2.76
CA ALA A 11 5.78 -27.43 3.71
C ALA A 11 6.20 -28.29 4.91
N MET A 12 7.13 -27.75 5.70
CA MET A 12 7.46 -28.33 7.00
C MET A 12 8.11 -27.27 7.87
N LEU A 13 7.27 -26.53 8.62
CA LEU A 13 7.57 -25.86 9.87
C LEU A 13 6.35 -24.95 10.21
N LEU A 14 5.34 -25.53 10.81
CA LEU A 14 4.37 -24.91 11.73
C LEU A 14 3.25 -25.93 12.00
N SER A 15 3.58 -26.95 12.78
CA SER A 15 2.59 -27.80 13.42
C SER A 15 3.22 -28.40 14.66
N GLN A 16 3.06 -27.74 15.79
CA GLN A 16 3.03 -28.42 17.11
C GLN A 16 2.45 -27.45 18.16
N HIS A 17 1.48 -27.99 18.87
CA HIS A 17 0.75 -27.59 20.09
C HIS A 17 -0.65 -27.06 19.78
N GLY A 18 -1.74 -27.67 20.23
CA GLY A 18 -1.88 -28.77 21.16
C GLY A 18 -3.37 -29.11 21.23
N GLU A 19 -3.68 -30.39 21.20
CA GLU A 19 -5.00 -30.94 21.51
C GLU A 19 -5.33 -30.71 22.97
N GLY A 20 -6.56 -30.28 23.23
CA GLY A 20 -7.17 -30.17 24.54
C GLY A 20 -8.67 -30.39 24.45
N SER A 21 -9.07 -31.66 24.41
CA SER A 21 -10.42 -32.13 24.63
C SER A 21 -10.89 -31.78 26.03
N MET A 22 -12.10 -31.16 26.15
CA MET A 22 -12.99 -31.52 27.28
C MET A 22 -14.45 -31.13 26.96
N ASN A 23 -15.27 -32.18 26.95
CA ASN A 23 -16.70 -32.11 27.17
C ASN A 23 -17.00 -31.44 28.51
N ASP A 24 -17.99 -30.55 28.56
CA ASP A 24 -18.95 -30.60 29.65
C ASP A 24 -20.29 -30.01 29.29
N LYS A 25 -21.34 -30.74 29.60
CA LYS A 25 -22.73 -30.38 29.55
C LYS A 25 -23.07 -29.59 30.80
N GLY A 26 -23.80 -28.49 30.68
CA GLY A 26 -24.30 -27.80 31.85
C GLY A 26 -25.26 -26.68 31.56
N ALA A 27 -26.54 -27.00 31.62
CA ALA A 27 -27.66 -26.23 32.18
C ALA A 27 -28.01 -24.83 31.68
N LEU A 28 -29.17 -24.78 31.08
CA LEU A 28 -30.15 -23.69 30.98
C LEU A 28 -30.10 -22.67 32.13
N GLN A 29 -30.07 -21.41 31.80
CA GLN A 29 -30.83 -20.40 32.51
C GLN A 29 -31.39 -19.35 31.52
N ARG A 30 -32.73 -19.36 31.41
CA ARG A 30 -33.53 -18.34 30.74
C ARG A 30 -33.37 -17.02 31.50
N ALA A 31 -32.96 -15.96 30.80
CA ALA A 31 -33.25 -14.61 31.19
C ALA A 31 -34.00 -13.96 30.02
N GLY A 32 -35.30 -13.80 30.19
CA GLY A 32 -36.12 -13.03 29.30
C GLY A 32 -35.81 -11.56 29.42
N SER A 33 -35.44 -10.94 28.30
CA SER A 33 -35.51 -9.52 28.12
C SER A 33 -36.41 -9.25 26.93
N GLY A 34 -37.64 -8.91 27.27
CA GLY A 34 -38.63 -8.43 26.29
C GLY A 34 -38.13 -7.15 25.65
N TRP A 35 -38.04 -7.18 24.35
CA TRP A 35 -37.94 -5.97 23.55
C TRP A 35 -39.33 -5.41 23.38
N PRO A 36 -39.58 -4.14 23.67
CA PRO A 36 -40.88 -3.56 23.34
C PRO A 36 -41.00 -3.45 21.82
N GLN A 37 -42.01 -4.11 21.25
CA GLN A 37 -42.48 -3.83 19.91
C GLN A 37 -42.93 -2.36 19.87
N VAL A 38 -42.10 -1.51 19.32
CA VAL A 38 -42.50 -0.15 18.94
C VAL A 38 -43.25 -0.26 17.63
N CYS A 39 -44.58 -0.33 17.71
CA CYS A 39 -45.43 -0.05 16.58
C CYS A 39 -45.29 1.42 16.19
N LEU A 40 -44.49 1.71 15.16
CA LEU A 40 -44.49 3.01 14.48
C LEU A 40 -45.70 3.06 13.55
N CYS A 41 -46.84 3.39 14.05
CA CYS A 41 -47.94 3.94 13.25
C CYS A 41 -47.67 5.44 13.09
N ALA A 42 -46.99 5.84 12.03
CA ALA A 42 -46.90 7.24 11.61
C ALA A 42 -48.22 7.57 10.83
N ALA A 43 -48.96 8.52 11.35
CA ALA A 43 -50.09 9.21 10.76
C ALA A 43 -51.49 8.63 11.04
N CYS A 44 -51.92 8.82 12.28
CA CYS A 44 -53.33 9.14 12.54
C CYS A 44 -53.39 10.21 13.65
N PRO A 45 -54.02 11.36 13.47
CA PRO A 45 -54.20 12.34 14.54
C PRO A 45 -55.34 11.90 15.44
N CYS A 46 -55.04 11.32 16.58
CA CYS A 46 -56.00 11.18 17.68
C CYS A 46 -55.78 12.29 18.67
N ASN A 47 -56.51 13.37 18.51
CA ASN A 47 -56.74 14.37 19.56
C ASN A 47 -57.90 13.85 20.42
N SER A 48 -57.61 13.47 21.67
CA SER A 48 -58.60 13.47 22.76
C SER A 48 -57.87 13.45 24.10
N PRO A 49 -58.33 14.22 25.11
CA PRO A 49 -57.62 14.49 26.34
C PRO A 49 -57.73 13.35 27.36
N MET A 50 -56.69 13.15 28.14
CA MET A 50 -56.65 12.23 29.27
C MET A 50 -57.61 12.69 30.34
N VAL A 51 -58.57 11.82 30.67
CA VAL A 51 -59.34 11.91 31.92
C VAL A 51 -59.04 10.65 32.75
N HIS A 52 -58.60 10.84 34.00
CA HIS A 52 -58.42 9.76 34.96
C HIS A 52 -59.74 9.13 35.36
N PRO A 53 -59.86 7.80 35.44
CA PRO A 53 -61.03 7.16 36.01
C PRO A 53 -60.82 6.70 37.44
N THR A 54 -61.76 7.06 38.31
CA THR A 54 -62.11 6.33 39.54
C THR A 54 -63.09 5.22 39.18
N PRO A 55 -63.09 4.06 39.90
CA PRO A 55 -63.97 2.95 39.52
C PRO A 55 -65.37 3.07 40.12
N PRO A 56 -66.41 2.64 39.40
CA PRO A 56 -67.40 1.76 40.00
C PRO A 56 -67.86 0.60 39.08
N THR A 57 -68.22 -0.44 39.75
CA THR A 57 -69.00 -1.65 39.47
C THR A 57 -69.99 -1.62 38.32
N ASP A 58 -69.98 -2.79 37.60
CA ASP A 58 -71.06 -3.38 36.81
C ASP A 58 -71.58 -2.66 35.57
N ALA A 59 -71.00 -3.02 34.43
CA ALA A 59 -71.72 -3.27 33.16
C ALA A 59 -70.83 -4.02 32.22
N ILE A 60 -71.14 -5.30 31.95
CA ILE A 60 -70.63 -6.05 30.83
C ILE A 60 -71.22 -5.41 29.56
N LEU A 61 -70.53 -4.42 29.03
CA LEU A 61 -70.73 -3.96 27.67
C LEU A 61 -69.61 -4.64 26.85
N LEU A 62 -70.01 -5.66 26.08
CA LEU A 62 -69.22 -6.13 24.97
C LEU A 62 -68.84 -4.94 24.09
N HIS A 63 -67.71 -4.34 24.35
CA HIS A 63 -67.02 -3.58 23.33
C HIS A 63 -66.41 -4.60 22.40
N THR A 64 -67.16 -4.97 21.37
CA THR A 64 -66.56 -5.42 20.09
C THR A 64 -65.70 -4.23 19.66
N ALA A 65 -64.41 -4.23 20.09
CA ALA A 65 -63.40 -3.43 19.44
C ALA A 65 -63.40 -3.92 17.97
N GLY A 66 -64.03 -3.14 17.11
CA GLY A 66 -63.99 -3.43 15.68
C GLY A 66 -62.54 -3.59 15.28
N PRO A 67 -62.17 -4.63 14.52
CA PRO A 67 -60.86 -4.77 13.94
C PRO A 67 -60.51 -3.45 13.24
N ALA A 68 -59.31 -3.01 13.39
CA ALA A 68 -58.87 -1.72 12.88
C ALA A 68 -59.34 -1.54 11.42
N LEU A 69 -60.33 -0.66 11.23
CA LEU A 69 -60.90 -0.32 9.91
C LEU A 69 -59.85 -0.01 8.83
N CYS A 70 -58.66 0.44 9.23
CA CYS A 70 -57.54 0.67 8.32
C CYS A 70 -57.04 -0.62 7.65
N TYR A 71 -56.98 -1.75 8.35
CA TYR A 71 -56.50 -3.01 7.77
C TYR A 71 -57.44 -3.54 6.69
N GLU A 72 -58.74 -3.40 6.88
CA GLU A 72 -59.78 -3.86 5.93
C GLU A 72 -59.73 -3.04 4.62
N HIS A 73 -59.57 -1.74 4.70
CA HIS A 73 -59.47 -0.88 3.51
C HIS A 73 -58.18 -1.12 2.72
N GLU A 74 -57.05 -1.31 3.39
CA GLU A 74 -55.76 -1.59 2.74
C GLU A 74 -55.78 -2.98 2.08
N THR A 75 -56.36 -4.00 2.74
CA THR A 75 -56.49 -5.35 2.19
C THR A 75 -57.40 -5.37 0.93
N ARG A 76 -58.57 -4.73 1.00
CA ARG A 76 -59.44 -4.61 -0.15
C ARG A 76 -58.80 -3.88 -1.32
N LEU A 77 -58.06 -2.81 -1.03
CA LEU A 77 -57.31 -2.06 -2.04
C LEU A 77 -56.28 -2.95 -2.73
N VAL A 78 -55.49 -3.72 -1.99
CA VAL A 78 -54.51 -4.65 -2.56
C VAL A 78 -55.16 -5.71 -3.41
N ASP A 79 -56.26 -6.36 -2.93
CA ASP A 79 -57.00 -7.37 -3.67
C ASP A 79 -57.60 -6.83 -4.98
N ASP A 80 -58.12 -5.61 -4.95
CA ASP A 80 -58.72 -4.98 -6.15
C ASP A 80 -57.66 -4.56 -7.17
N LEU A 81 -56.50 -4.02 -6.71
CA LEU A 81 -55.40 -3.59 -7.59
C LEU A 81 -54.73 -4.77 -8.31
N PHE A 82 -54.59 -5.93 -7.63
CA PHE A 82 -53.82 -7.06 -8.18
C PHE A 82 -54.73 -8.12 -8.86
N ARG A 83 -56.06 -7.98 -8.84
CA ARG A 83 -57.00 -8.95 -9.44
C ARG A 83 -56.69 -9.20 -10.92
N ASP A 84 -56.46 -8.17 -11.72
CA ASP A 84 -56.21 -8.24 -13.16
C ASP A 84 -54.84 -7.70 -13.58
N TYR A 85 -53.93 -7.49 -12.60
CA TYR A 85 -52.61 -6.92 -12.85
C TYR A 85 -51.65 -7.93 -13.46
N ASN A 86 -51.02 -7.56 -14.58
CA ASN A 86 -50.00 -8.38 -15.24
C ASN A 86 -48.60 -7.74 -15.12
N LYS A 87 -47.78 -8.27 -14.21
CA LYS A 87 -46.40 -7.79 -13.95
C LYS A 87 -45.39 -8.05 -15.08
N VAL A 88 -45.76 -8.84 -16.09
CA VAL A 88 -44.85 -9.16 -17.21
C VAL A 88 -44.86 -8.06 -18.27
N VAL A 89 -45.96 -7.34 -18.38
CA VAL A 89 -46.18 -6.31 -19.41
C VAL A 89 -45.79 -4.94 -18.87
N ARG A 90 -45.14 -4.10 -19.72
CA ARG A 90 -44.82 -2.73 -19.35
C ARG A 90 -46.09 -1.91 -19.04
N PRO A 91 -46.06 -1.07 -18.01
CA PRO A 91 -47.23 -0.29 -17.57
C PRO A 91 -47.45 0.97 -18.45
N VAL A 92 -47.87 0.74 -19.69
CA VAL A 92 -48.12 1.81 -20.69
C VAL A 92 -49.49 1.64 -21.32
N GLU A 93 -50.14 2.71 -21.74
CA GLU A 93 -51.43 2.67 -22.43
C GLU A 93 -51.27 2.14 -23.85
N ASN A 94 -50.30 2.60 -24.57
CA ASN A 94 -50.00 2.17 -25.92
C ASN A 94 -48.64 1.47 -25.97
N HIS A 95 -48.48 0.47 -26.82
CA HIS A 95 -47.21 -0.25 -26.98
C HIS A 95 -46.04 0.64 -27.45
N ARG A 96 -46.34 1.81 -28.03
CA ARG A 96 -45.33 2.81 -28.47
C ARG A 96 -44.92 3.76 -27.38
N ASP A 97 -45.60 3.77 -26.25
CA ASP A 97 -45.27 4.67 -25.15
C ASP A 97 -44.07 4.15 -24.38
N VAL A 98 -43.32 5.08 -23.85
CA VAL A 98 -42.07 4.83 -23.16
C VAL A 98 -42.29 4.91 -21.66
N VAL A 99 -41.77 3.94 -20.92
CA VAL A 99 -41.74 4.02 -19.46
C VAL A 99 -40.51 4.89 -19.06
N VAL A 100 -40.78 5.94 -18.34
CA VAL A 100 -39.71 6.81 -17.82
C VAL A 100 -39.37 6.38 -16.40
N VAL A 101 -38.09 6.00 -16.20
CA VAL A 101 -37.58 5.57 -14.90
C VAL A 101 -36.51 6.60 -14.42
N THR A 102 -36.74 7.19 -13.27
CA THR A 102 -35.75 8.04 -12.62
C THR A 102 -34.90 7.21 -11.71
N VAL A 103 -33.58 7.27 -11.88
CA VAL A 103 -32.59 6.47 -11.14
C VAL A 103 -31.73 7.38 -10.30
N GLY A 104 -31.71 7.13 -8.97
CA GLY A 104 -30.83 7.78 -8.02
C GLY A 104 -29.87 6.78 -7.41
N LEU A 105 -28.59 7.12 -7.34
CA LEU A 105 -27.58 6.31 -6.67
C LEU A 105 -27.18 6.97 -5.36
N GLN A 106 -27.35 6.27 -4.25
CA GLN A 106 -26.83 6.66 -2.95
C GLN A 106 -25.68 5.72 -2.57
N LEU A 107 -24.46 6.28 -2.44
CA LEU A 107 -23.30 5.54 -1.99
C LEU A 107 -23.25 5.56 -0.45
N ILE A 108 -23.28 4.39 0.17
CA ILE A 108 -23.27 4.22 1.63
C ILE A 108 -21.86 3.96 2.13
N GLN A 109 -21.13 3.07 1.45
CA GLN A 109 -19.79 2.68 1.88
C GLN A 109 -18.96 2.16 0.71
N LEU A 110 -17.71 2.52 0.69
CA LEU A 110 -16.67 1.86 -0.07
C LEU A 110 -16.12 0.72 0.78
N ILE A 111 -16.48 -0.53 0.45
CA ILE A 111 -16.14 -1.70 1.25
C ILE A 111 -14.69 -2.11 1.01
N ASN A 112 -14.30 -2.24 -0.27
CA ASN A 112 -12.98 -2.71 -0.66
C ASN A 112 -12.61 -2.23 -2.05
N VAL A 113 -11.31 -1.99 -2.26
CA VAL A 113 -10.70 -1.81 -3.58
C VAL A 113 -9.67 -2.92 -3.74
N ASP A 114 -9.95 -3.88 -4.62
CA ASP A 114 -9.06 -4.99 -4.95
C ASP A 114 -8.24 -4.60 -6.18
N GLU A 115 -7.05 -4.14 -5.95
CA GLU A 115 -6.15 -3.65 -6.99
C GLU A 115 -5.65 -4.78 -7.89
N VAL A 116 -5.52 -5.99 -7.33
CA VAL A 116 -5.02 -7.16 -8.08
C VAL A 116 -6.05 -7.62 -9.10
N ASN A 117 -7.32 -7.75 -8.68
CA ASN A 117 -8.41 -8.19 -9.53
C ASN A 117 -9.12 -7.03 -10.23
N GLN A 118 -8.74 -5.78 -9.95
CA GLN A 118 -9.35 -4.57 -10.51
C GLN A 118 -10.85 -4.46 -10.21
N ILE A 119 -11.22 -4.77 -8.96
CA ILE A 119 -12.60 -4.79 -8.50
C ILE A 119 -12.80 -3.78 -7.38
N VAL A 120 -13.83 -2.96 -7.51
CA VAL A 120 -14.28 -2.06 -6.46
C VAL A 120 -15.61 -2.57 -5.91
N THR A 121 -15.62 -2.87 -4.61
CA THR A 121 -16.82 -3.35 -3.90
C THR A 121 -17.42 -2.18 -3.12
N THR A 122 -18.69 -1.89 -3.42
CA THR A 122 -19.43 -0.78 -2.83
C THR A 122 -20.77 -1.22 -2.29
N ASN A 123 -21.17 -0.63 -1.16
CA ASN A 123 -22.53 -0.73 -0.63
C ASN A 123 -23.32 0.50 -1.08
N VAL A 124 -24.39 0.28 -1.79
CA VAL A 124 -25.21 1.34 -2.39
C VAL A 124 -26.69 1.10 -2.13
N ARG A 125 -27.46 2.16 -2.25
CA ARG A 125 -28.92 2.09 -2.40
C ARG A 125 -29.29 2.64 -3.76
N LEU A 126 -30.00 1.83 -4.54
CA LEU A 126 -30.40 2.19 -5.89
C LEU A 126 -31.87 2.63 -5.89
N LYS A 127 -32.10 3.93 -5.82
CA LYS A 127 -33.44 4.50 -5.87
C LYS A 127 -33.95 4.45 -7.30
N GLN A 128 -35.12 3.87 -7.51
CA GLN A 128 -35.77 3.78 -8.80
C GLN A 128 -37.22 4.31 -8.66
N GLN A 129 -37.62 5.20 -9.54
CA GLN A 129 -38.95 5.79 -9.53
C GLN A 129 -39.56 5.71 -10.95
N TRP A 130 -40.77 5.20 -11.05
CA TRP A 130 -41.57 5.17 -12.29
C TRP A 130 -43.04 5.29 -11.96
N THR A 131 -43.88 5.42 -12.98
CA THR A 131 -45.33 5.46 -12.83
C THR A 131 -45.92 4.24 -13.50
N ASP A 132 -46.77 3.53 -12.76
CA ASP A 132 -47.60 2.43 -13.26
C ASP A 132 -49.04 2.91 -13.38
N ILE A 133 -49.51 2.93 -14.59
CA ILE A 133 -50.86 3.44 -14.88
C ILE A 133 -51.98 2.49 -14.41
N ASN A 134 -51.66 1.19 -14.25
CA ASN A 134 -52.59 0.15 -13.82
C ASN A 134 -52.76 0.11 -12.30
N LEU A 135 -51.88 0.75 -11.55
CA LEU A 135 -51.86 0.76 -10.09
C LEU A 135 -52.30 2.10 -9.51
N LYS A 136 -53.35 2.69 -10.07
CA LYS A 136 -53.95 3.95 -9.60
C LYS A 136 -55.24 3.70 -8.85
N TRP A 137 -55.50 4.46 -7.80
CA TRP A 137 -56.77 4.45 -7.08
C TRP A 137 -57.17 5.81 -6.55
N ASN A 138 -58.46 5.94 -6.24
CA ASN A 138 -58.96 7.11 -5.53
C ASN A 138 -58.93 6.86 -4.02
N PRO A 139 -58.20 7.67 -3.23
CA PRO A 139 -58.11 7.47 -1.76
C PRO A 139 -59.45 7.47 -1.04
N ASP A 140 -60.45 8.20 -1.55
CA ASP A 140 -61.76 8.32 -0.90
C ASP A 140 -62.53 7.00 -0.91
N ASP A 141 -62.30 6.12 -1.89
CA ASP A 141 -62.95 4.81 -2.02
C ASP A 141 -62.39 3.76 -1.03
N TYR A 142 -61.19 4.05 -0.49
CA TYR A 142 -60.43 3.14 0.39
C TYR A 142 -60.05 3.82 1.74
N GLY A 143 -61.01 4.57 2.33
CA GLY A 143 -60.82 5.13 3.68
C GLY A 143 -59.67 6.15 3.80
N GLY A 144 -59.32 6.83 2.70
CA GLY A 144 -58.27 7.85 2.69
C GLY A 144 -56.85 7.32 2.55
N VAL A 145 -56.66 6.04 2.17
CA VAL A 145 -55.33 5.42 1.96
C VAL A 145 -54.65 6.06 0.76
N LYS A 146 -53.55 6.83 0.98
CA LYS A 146 -52.81 7.54 -0.08
C LYS A 146 -51.59 6.76 -0.57
N GLN A 147 -51.06 5.85 0.22
CA GLN A 147 -49.85 5.07 -0.11
C GLN A 147 -49.89 3.70 0.56
N ILE A 148 -49.34 2.70 -0.10
CA ILE A 148 -49.21 1.33 0.40
C ILE A 148 -47.80 0.80 0.12
N ARG A 149 -47.35 -0.21 0.87
CA ARG A 149 -46.07 -0.90 0.67
C ARG A 149 -46.32 -2.35 0.26
N ILE A 150 -45.96 -2.64 -0.99
CA ILE A 150 -46.18 -3.96 -1.61
C ILE A 150 -44.82 -4.62 -1.92
N PRO A 151 -44.76 -5.96 -1.99
CA PRO A 151 -43.56 -6.67 -2.41
C PRO A 151 -43.16 -6.24 -3.84
N SER A 152 -41.89 -6.01 -4.06
CA SER A 152 -41.40 -5.62 -5.39
C SER A 152 -41.53 -6.74 -6.43
N ASP A 153 -41.65 -7.99 -6.01
CA ASP A 153 -41.82 -9.14 -6.91
C ASP A 153 -43.24 -9.27 -7.50
N ASP A 154 -44.21 -8.57 -6.95
CA ASP A 154 -45.61 -8.62 -7.40
C ASP A 154 -45.92 -7.61 -8.49
N ILE A 155 -45.00 -6.69 -8.78
CA ILE A 155 -45.17 -5.63 -9.79
C ILE A 155 -44.14 -5.72 -10.91
N TRP A 156 -44.42 -5.03 -12.01
CA TRP A 156 -43.45 -4.80 -13.06
C TRP A 156 -42.31 -3.94 -12.51
N ARG A 157 -41.08 -4.31 -12.87
CA ARG A 157 -39.85 -3.57 -12.50
C ARG A 157 -38.97 -3.35 -13.72
N PRO A 158 -38.30 -2.22 -13.81
CA PRO A 158 -37.19 -2.08 -14.76
C PRO A 158 -36.08 -3.09 -14.39
N ASP A 159 -35.47 -3.70 -15.39
CA ASP A 159 -34.42 -4.69 -15.27
C ASP A 159 -33.02 -4.03 -15.24
N LEU A 160 -32.84 -3.08 -14.34
CA LEU A 160 -31.56 -2.39 -14.17
C LEU A 160 -30.48 -3.33 -13.67
N VAL A 161 -29.34 -3.33 -14.34
CA VAL A 161 -28.15 -4.09 -13.99
C VAL A 161 -26.91 -3.22 -14.03
N LEU A 162 -25.85 -3.68 -13.35
CA LEU A 162 -24.52 -3.10 -13.43
C LEU A 162 -23.78 -3.68 -14.64
N TYR A 163 -23.59 -2.90 -15.72
CA TYR A 163 -22.96 -3.38 -16.96
C TYR A 163 -21.49 -3.75 -16.78
N ASN A 164 -20.76 -3.02 -15.95
CA ASN A 164 -19.37 -3.32 -15.64
C ASN A 164 -19.20 -4.15 -14.36
N ASN A 165 -20.13 -5.09 -14.13
CA ASN A 165 -20.03 -6.06 -13.05
C ASN A 165 -18.82 -6.98 -13.28
N ALA A 166 -17.95 -7.13 -12.26
CA ALA A 166 -16.73 -7.93 -12.36
C ALA A 166 -16.90 -9.35 -11.82
N ASP A 167 -17.32 -9.47 -10.57
CA ASP A 167 -17.49 -10.75 -9.87
C ASP A 167 -18.59 -10.59 -8.82
N GLY A 168 -19.80 -10.60 -9.22
CA GLY A 168 -20.93 -10.45 -8.30
C GLY A 168 -22.23 -10.89 -8.93
N ASP A 169 -23.20 -11.03 -8.08
CA ASP A 169 -24.57 -11.20 -8.54
C ASP A 169 -25.01 -9.94 -9.28
N PHE A 170 -25.51 -10.10 -10.50
CA PHE A 170 -26.13 -9.01 -11.27
C PHE A 170 -27.41 -8.52 -10.62
N ALA A 171 -27.99 -9.31 -9.72
CA ALA A 171 -29.31 -9.08 -9.16
C ALA A 171 -29.25 -8.17 -7.92
N ILE A 172 -30.03 -7.12 -7.97
CA ILE A 172 -30.37 -6.29 -6.82
C ILE A 172 -31.20 -7.13 -5.83
N VAL A 173 -31.12 -6.85 -4.51
CA VAL A 173 -31.92 -7.56 -3.49
C VAL A 173 -33.42 -7.40 -3.77
N LYS A 174 -34.06 -8.48 -4.20
CA LYS A 174 -35.46 -8.49 -4.70
C LYS A 174 -36.51 -8.45 -3.60
N TYR A 175 -36.19 -8.74 -2.36
CA TYR A 175 -37.17 -8.94 -1.26
C TYR A 175 -37.60 -7.65 -0.57
N THR A 176 -37.18 -6.48 -1.06
CA THR A 176 -37.60 -5.20 -0.46
C THR A 176 -38.92 -4.72 -1.01
N LYS A 177 -39.74 -4.12 -0.14
CA LYS A 177 -41.06 -3.57 -0.55
C LYS A 177 -40.84 -2.23 -1.29
N VAL A 178 -41.73 -1.97 -2.24
CA VAL A 178 -41.87 -0.68 -2.92
C VAL A 178 -42.89 0.19 -2.20
N LEU A 179 -42.75 1.48 -2.31
CA LEU A 179 -43.76 2.46 -1.94
C LEU A 179 -44.57 2.78 -3.19
N LEU A 180 -45.87 2.46 -3.15
CA LEU A 180 -46.84 2.77 -4.19
C LEU A 180 -47.76 3.89 -3.70
N GLU A 181 -47.83 4.99 -4.45
CA GLU A 181 -48.73 6.11 -4.21
C GLU A 181 -50.01 5.97 -5.02
N HIS A 182 -51.13 6.54 -4.56
CA HIS A 182 -52.43 6.53 -5.22
C HIS A 182 -52.40 7.06 -6.67
N THR A 183 -51.38 7.87 -7.00
CA THR A 183 -51.15 8.39 -8.38
C THR A 183 -50.59 7.32 -9.32
N GLY A 184 -50.29 6.12 -8.83
CA GLY A 184 -49.54 5.10 -9.55
C GLY A 184 -48.03 5.29 -9.53
N LYS A 185 -47.50 6.33 -8.81
CA LYS A 185 -46.07 6.52 -8.66
C LYS A 185 -45.47 5.48 -7.73
N ILE A 186 -44.47 4.77 -8.23
CA ILE A 186 -43.73 3.75 -7.51
C ILE A 186 -42.33 4.29 -7.16
N THR A 187 -41.95 4.08 -5.92
CA THR A 187 -40.58 4.34 -5.44
C THR A 187 -40.02 3.06 -4.83
N TRP A 188 -38.94 2.58 -5.40
CA TRP A 188 -38.22 1.42 -4.94
C TRP A 188 -36.75 1.77 -4.64
N THR A 189 -36.26 1.43 -3.44
CA THR A 189 -34.91 1.77 -3.00
C THR A 189 -34.25 0.54 -2.38
N PRO A 190 -33.90 -0.47 -3.16
CA PRO A 190 -33.23 -1.66 -2.68
C PRO A 190 -31.78 -1.36 -2.30
N PRO A 191 -31.26 -1.98 -1.23
CA PRO A 191 -29.83 -2.04 -0.99
C PRO A 191 -29.17 -3.00 -1.98
N ALA A 192 -27.93 -2.71 -2.36
CA ALA A 192 -27.13 -3.58 -3.21
C ALA A 192 -25.65 -3.50 -2.84
N ILE A 193 -24.95 -4.61 -3.00
CA ILE A 193 -23.49 -4.65 -2.98
C ILE A 193 -23.04 -4.85 -4.42
N PHE A 194 -22.40 -3.82 -4.97
CA PHE A 194 -21.88 -3.87 -6.33
C PHE A 194 -20.38 -4.15 -6.31
N LYS A 195 -19.96 -5.05 -7.18
CA LYS A 195 -18.57 -5.33 -7.49
C LYS A 195 -18.29 -4.88 -8.92
N SER A 196 -17.86 -3.63 -9.07
CA SER A 196 -17.61 -3.03 -10.38
C SER A 196 -16.18 -3.21 -10.81
N TYR A 197 -15.97 -3.52 -12.09
CA TYR A 197 -14.65 -3.46 -12.70
C TYR A 197 -14.16 -2.01 -12.74
N CYS A 198 -12.92 -1.81 -12.30
CA CYS A 198 -12.23 -0.54 -12.36
C CYS A 198 -10.77 -0.77 -12.75
N GLU A 199 -10.34 -0.17 -13.85
CA GLU A 199 -8.93 -0.19 -14.24
C GLU A 199 -8.12 0.63 -13.23
N ILE A 200 -7.29 -0.04 -12.45
CA ILE A 200 -6.47 0.57 -11.39
C ILE A 200 -5.12 0.98 -11.97
N ILE A 201 -4.78 2.28 -11.87
CA ILE A 201 -3.53 2.86 -12.33
C ILE A 201 -2.55 2.92 -11.15
N VAL A 202 -1.59 1.99 -11.10
CA VAL A 202 -0.65 1.84 -10.00
C VAL A 202 0.64 2.65 -10.14
N THR A 203 0.79 3.45 -11.19
CA THR A 203 2.04 4.17 -11.52
C THR A 203 2.61 4.96 -10.35
N TYR A 204 1.75 5.61 -9.58
CA TYR A 204 2.12 6.48 -8.46
C TYR A 204 1.81 5.89 -7.08
N PHE A 205 1.50 4.61 -7.02
CA PHE A 205 1.26 3.94 -5.73
C PHE A 205 2.40 4.21 -4.73
N PRO A 206 2.13 4.59 -3.48
CA PRO A 206 0.83 4.73 -2.82
C PRO A 206 0.18 6.13 -2.83
N PHE A 207 0.66 7.05 -3.65
CA PHE A 207 0.12 8.42 -3.81
C PHE A 207 -0.80 8.51 -5.04
N ASP A 208 -1.59 7.48 -5.25
CA ASP A 208 -2.43 7.31 -6.42
C ASP A 208 -3.83 7.89 -6.25
N GLN A 209 -4.41 8.26 -7.38
CA GLN A 209 -5.82 8.59 -7.52
C GLN A 209 -6.44 7.62 -8.51
N GLN A 210 -7.63 7.11 -8.20
CA GLN A 210 -8.34 6.16 -9.03
C GLN A 210 -9.68 6.75 -9.46
N ASN A 211 -10.00 6.61 -10.74
CA ASN A 211 -11.29 7.03 -11.30
C ASN A 211 -12.09 5.78 -11.66
N CYS A 212 -12.94 5.36 -10.74
CA CYS A 212 -13.78 4.19 -10.91
C CYS A 212 -15.19 4.57 -11.31
N SER A 213 -15.83 3.74 -12.10
CA SER A 213 -17.18 3.99 -12.57
C SER A 213 -18.12 2.84 -12.27
N MET A 214 -19.41 3.17 -12.12
CA MET A 214 -20.53 2.24 -12.08
C MET A 214 -21.44 2.57 -13.25
N LYS A 215 -21.58 1.63 -14.17
CA LYS A 215 -22.40 1.77 -15.37
C LYS A 215 -23.72 0.99 -15.21
N LEU A 216 -24.82 1.71 -15.02
CA LEU A 216 -26.15 1.16 -14.81
C LEU A 216 -26.99 1.30 -16.07
N GLY A 217 -27.66 0.24 -16.48
CA GLY A 217 -28.54 0.28 -17.64
C GLY A 217 -29.58 -0.84 -17.59
N THR A 218 -30.62 -0.73 -18.43
CA THR A 218 -31.61 -1.77 -18.64
C THR A 218 -31.01 -2.89 -19.47
N TRP A 219 -31.23 -4.15 -19.06
CA TRP A 219 -30.64 -5.30 -19.76
C TRP A 219 -31.43 -5.70 -21.02
N THR A 220 -32.78 -5.80 -20.89
CA THR A 220 -33.64 -6.28 -21.97
C THR A 220 -34.34 -5.17 -22.75
N TYR A 221 -34.53 -3.99 -22.13
CA TYR A 221 -35.26 -2.90 -22.76
C TYR A 221 -34.30 -1.90 -23.41
N ASP A 222 -34.58 -1.54 -24.64
CA ASP A 222 -33.88 -0.44 -25.33
C ASP A 222 -34.49 0.94 -24.96
N GLY A 223 -33.88 1.99 -25.41
CA GLY A 223 -34.28 3.37 -25.13
C GLY A 223 -35.59 3.81 -25.79
N THR A 224 -36.15 2.99 -26.69
CA THR A 224 -37.48 3.22 -27.28
C THR A 224 -38.61 2.65 -26.41
N MET A 225 -38.26 1.75 -25.49
CA MET A 225 -39.21 1.09 -24.59
C MET A 225 -39.12 1.63 -23.15
N VAL A 226 -37.90 1.81 -22.64
CA VAL A 226 -37.66 2.30 -21.29
C VAL A 226 -36.56 3.39 -21.33
N VAL A 227 -36.90 4.56 -20.85
CA VAL A 227 -35.95 5.68 -20.72
C VAL A 227 -35.54 5.83 -19.26
N ILE A 228 -34.26 5.67 -19.00
CA ILE A 228 -33.70 5.93 -17.67
C ILE A 228 -33.12 7.36 -17.62
N ASN A 229 -33.42 8.08 -16.54
CA ASN A 229 -32.92 9.41 -16.28
C ASN A 229 -32.25 9.45 -14.91
N PRO A 230 -31.10 10.10 -14.74
CA PRO A 230 -30.54 10.31 -13.42
C PRO A 230 -31.42 11.26 -12.61
N GLU A 231 -31.60 10.97 -11.33
CA GLU A 231 -32.32 11.86 -10.40
C GLU A 231 -31.53 13.16 -10.16
N SER A 232 -30.22 13.06 -10.17
CA SER A 232 -29.26 14.15 -10.00
C SER A 232 -27.98 13.84 -10.79
N ASP A 233 -27.27 14.89 -11.18
CA ASP A 233 -25.92 14.78 -11.80
C ASP A 233 -24.87 14.24 -10.83
N ARG A 234 -25.20 14.17 -9.53
CA ARG A 234 -24.31 13.65 -8.51
C ARG A 234 -24.98 12.54 -7.71
N PRO A 235 -24.25 11.45 -7.45
CA PRO A 235 -24.69 10.45 -6.47
C PRO A 235 -24.88 11.10 -5.08
N ASP A 236 -25.83 10.57 -4.31
CA ASP A 236 -26.05 11.03 -2.94
C ASP A 236 -25.05 10.38 -1.98
N LEU A 237 -24.27 11.21 -1.29
CA LEU A 237 -23.28 10.82 -0.27
C LEU A 237 -23.69 11.28 1.14
N SER A 238 -24.91 11.72 1.36
CA SER A 238 -25.36 12.25 2.67
C SER A 238 -25.16 11.27 3.84
N ASN A 239 -25.25 9.95 3.54
CA ASN A 239 -25.04 8.88 4.51
C ASN A 239 -23.76 8.07 4.24
N PHE A 240 -22.78 8.67 3.55
CA PHE A 240 -21.54 7.98 3.23
C PHE A 240 -20.70 7.76 4.47
N MET A 241 -20.29 6.51 4.67
CA MET A 241 -19.35 6.12 5.72
C MET A 241 -17.93 6.28 5.18
N GLU A 242 -17.17 7.19 5.77
CA GLU A 242 -15.80 7.47 5.35
C GLU A 242 -14.92 6.22 5.43
N SER A 243 -14.09 6.02 4.41
CA SER A 243 -13.11 4.95 4.38
C SER A 243 -11.82 5.38 5.08
N GLY A 244 -11.19 4.46 5.83
CA GLY A 244 -9.86 4.69 6.42
C GLY A 244 -8.72 4.70 5.40
N GLU A 245 -8.96 4.27 4.16
CA GLU A 245 -7.94 4.13 3.11
C GLU A 245 -8.14 5.09 1.95
N TRP A 246 -9.38 5.53 1.69
CA TRP A 246 -9.75 6.31 0.51
C TRP A 246 -10.60 7.51 0.85
N VAL A 247 -10.32 8.64 0.20
CA VAL A 247 -11.12 9.87 0.25
C VAL A 247 -11.76 10.11 -1.11
N MET A 248 -13.08 10.35 -1.13
CA MET A 248 -13.80 10.77 -2.33
C MET A 248 -13.48 12.23 -2.64
N LYS A 249 -12.92 12.51 -3.83
CA LYS A 249 -12.57 13.85 -4.27
C LYS A 249 -13.62 14.49 -5.17
N ASP A 250 -14.13 13.72 -6.12
CA ASP A 250 -15.22 14.16 -7.00
C ASP A 250 -16.09 12.94 -7.37
N TYR A 251 -17.33 13.20 -7.65
CA TYR A 251 -18.30 12.19 -8.05
C TYR A 251 -19.37 12.83 -8.93
N ARG A 252 -19.62 12.23 -10.10
CA ARG A 252 -20.58 12.71 -11.09
C ARG A 252 -21.20 11.58 -11.86
N GLY A 253 -22.43 11.81 -12.36
CA GLY A 253 -23.16 10.86 -13.17
C GLY A 253 -23.61 11.48 -14.49
N TRP A 254 -23.47 10.75 -15.55
CA TRP A 254 -23.94 11.13 -16.88
C TRP A 254 -24.77 10.05 -17.51
N LYS A 255 -25.78 10.46 -18.26
CA LYS A 255 -26.58 9.59 -19.10
C LYS A 255 -25.97 9.52 -20.50
N HIS A 256 -25.89 8.31 -21.06
CA HIS A 256 -25.40 8.09 -22.41
C HIS A 256 -26.42 7.34 -23.25
N TRP A 257 -26.43 7.69 -24.55
CA TRP A 257 -27.10 6.94 -25.59
C TRP A 257 -26.06 6.10 -26.31
N VAL A 258 -26.19 4.78 -26.26
CA VAL A 258 -25.21 3.84 -26.81
C VAL A 258 -25.85 3.04 -27.92
N TYR A 259 -25.21 3.03 -29.10
CA TYR A 259 -25.61 2.23 -30.24
C TYR A 259 -24.62 1.09 -30.39
N TYR A 260 -25.10 -0.15 -30.31
CA TYR A 260 -24.26 -1.32 -30.45
C TYR A 260 -24.22 -1.78 -31.88
N ALA A 261 -23.12 -2.41 -32.30
CA ALA A 261 -22.95 -2.91 -33.66
C ALA A 261 -23.96 -3.99 -34.05
N CYS A 262 -24.52 -4.72 -33.08
CA CYS A 262 -25.60 -5.69 -33.32
C CYS A 262 -26.91 -5.03 -33.70
N CYS A 263 -27.18 -3.81 -33.22
CA CYS A 263 -28.48 -3.19 -33.25
C CYS A 263 -28.33 -1.66 -33.49
N PRO A 264 -27.91 -1.24 -34.68
CA PRO A 264 -27.56 0.16 -34.95
C PRO A 264 -28.77 1.11 -34.93
N ASP A 265 -29.98 0.58 -35.10
CA ASP A 265 -31.20 1.39 -35.14
C ASP A 265 -31.90 1.53 -33.78
N THR A 266 -31.42 0.78 -32.76
CA THR A 266 -32.01 0.79 -31.42
C THR A 266 -30.99 1.35 -30.40
N PRO A 267 -31.23 2.55 -29.84
CA PRO A 267 -30.39 3.11 -28.81
C PRO A 267 -30.61 2.42 -27.47
N TYR A 268 -29.54 2.07 -26.79
CA TYR A 268 -29.56 1.66 -25.39
C TYR A 268 -29.16 2.82 -24.49
N LEU A 269 -29.69 2.84 -23.29
CA LEU A 269 -29.42 3.91 -22.33
C LEU A 269 -28.62 3.38 -21.17
N ASP A 270 -27.58 4.11 -20.80
CA ASP A 270 -26.90 3.88 -19.54
C ASP A 270 -26.71 5.18 -18.72
N ILE A 271 -26.60 5.02 -17.43
CA ILE A 271 -26.17 6.07 -16.51
C ILE A 271 -24.86 5.58 -15.91
N THR A 272 -23.80 6.35 -16.18
CA THR A 272 -22.47 6.04 -15.65
C THR A 272 -22.12 7.02 -14.55
N TYR A 273 -21.93 6.53 -13.33
CA TYR A 273 -21.45 7.29 -12.17
C TYR A 273 -19.95 7.11 -12.04
N HIS A 274 -19.20 8.19 -12.04
CA HIS A 274 -17.77 8.22 -11.84
C HIS A 274 -17.43 8.67 -10.43
N PHE A 275 -16.45 8.01 -9.82
CA PHE A 275 -15.96 8.30 -8.48
C PHE A 275 -14.45 8.50 -8.56
N LEU A 276 -13.99 9.72 -8.32
CA LEU A 276 -12.58 10.03 -8.19
C LEU A 276 -12.17 9.85 -6.73
N MET A 277 -11.37 8.80 -6.48
CA MET A 277 -10.90 8.42 -5.15
C MET A 277 -9.41 8.69 -5.03
N GLN A 278 -8.97 9.21 -3.90
CA GLN A 278 -7.57 9.41 -3.57
C GLN A 278 -7.21 8.53 -2.36
N ARG A 279 -6.12 7.78 -2.49
CA ARG A 279 -5.61 6.95 -1.40
C ARG A 279 -5.01 7.79 -0.28
N LEU A 280 -5.25 7.37 0.97
CA LEU A 280 -4.59 7.89 2.17
C LEU A 280 -3.26 7.13 2.37
N PRO A 281 -2.10 7.76 2.12
CA PRO A 281 -0.85 7.03 2.02
C PRO A 281 -0.17 6.76 3.37
N LEU A 282 -0.73 7.20 4.50
CA LEU A 282 -0.07 7.16 5.82
C LEU A 282 0.39 5.76 6.21
N TYR A 283 -0.45 4.75 6.02
CA TYR A 283 -0.11 3.36 6.30
C TYR A 283 1.14 2.90 5.51
N PHE A 284 1.18 3.20 4.22
CA PHE A 284 2.29 2.85 3.34
C PHE A 284 3.54 3.67 3.63
N ILE A 285 3.40 4.93 4.03
CA ILE A 285 4.53 5.78 4.44
C ILE A 285 5.23 5.15 5.64
N VAL A 286 4.47 4.80 6.69
CA VAL A 286 5.04 4.30 7.95
C VAL A 286 5.58 2.87 7.80
N ASN A 287 4.85 1.98 7.12
CA ASN A 287 5.20 0.56 7.09
C ASN A 287 6.07 0.16 5.89
N VAL A 288 6.13 0.98 4.84
CA VAL A 288 6.86 0.66 3.61
C VAL A 288 7.98 1.66 3.33
N ILE A 289 7.67 2.95 3.23
CA ILE A 289 8.64 3.97 2.81
C ILE A 289 9.70 4.20 3.89
N ILE A 290 9.29 4.37 5.14
CA ILE A 290 10.25 4.60 6.24
C ILE A 290 11.23 3.43 6.40
N PRO A 291 10.83 2.15 6.48
CA PRO A 291 11.78 1.05 6.55
C PRO A 291 12.75 1.00 5.37
N CYS A 292 12.29 1.27 4.16
CA CYS A 292 13.14 1.36 2.98
C CYS A 292 14.20 2.45 3.09
N LEU A 293 13.82 3.62 3.56
CA LEU A 293 14.75 4.71 3.82
C LEU A 293 15.79 4.29 4.84
N LEU A 294 15.37 3.63 5.93
CA LEU A 294 16.28 3.13 6.96
C LEU A 294 17.28 2.11 6.40
N PHE A 295 16.86 1.18 5.53
CA PHE A 295 17.78 0.27 4.86
C PHE A 295 18.79 1.01 3.97
N SER A 296 18.35 2.03 3.27
CA SER A 296 19.24 2.85 2.44
C SER A 296 20.28 3.59 3.29
N PHE A 297 19.89 4.15 4.42
CA PHE A 297 20.84 4.77 5.37
C PHE A 297 21.77 3.74 6.00
N LEU A 298 21.25 2.57 6.39
CA LEU A 298 22.06 1.51 7.01
C LEU A 298 23.16 1.02 6.05
N THR A 299 22.88 1.00 4.74
CA THR A 299 23.90 0.70 3.73
C THR A 299 25.06 1.69 3.77
N GLY A 300 24.80 2.97 4.03
CA GLY A 300 25.84 3.98 4.22
C GLY A 300 26.73 3.70 5.44
N PHE A 301 26.15 3.20 6.54
CA PHE A 301 26.91 2.89 7.75
C PHE A 301 27.93 1.75 7.58
N VAL A 302 27.79 0.89 6.57
CA VAL A 302 28.80 -0.12 6.22
C VAL A 302 30.17 0.54 5.97
N PHE A 303 30.19 1.71 5.32
CA PHE A 303 31.42 2.45 5.05
C PHE A 303 31.95 3.24 6.26
N TYR A 304 31.09 3.52 7.23
CA TYR A 304 31.52 4.13 8.50
C TYR A 304 32.19 3.14 9.44
N LEU A 305 31.86 1.86 9.36
CA LEU A 305 32.43 0.82 10.20
C LEU A 305 33.92 0.61 9.86
N PRO A 306 34.83 0.57 10.86
CA PRO A 306 36.23 0.32 10.58
C PRO A 306 36.46 -1.10 10.03
N THR A 307 37.38 -1.22 9.06
CA THR A 307 37.65 -2.51 8.38
C THR A 307 38.25 -3.56 9.34
N ASP A 308 38.96 -3.11 10.36
CA ASP A 308 39.53 -4.00 11.39
C ASP A 308 38.49 -4.74 12.24
N SER A 309 37.21 -4.28 12.25
CA SER A 309 36.13 -4.98 12.97
C SER A 309 35.78 -6.34 12.38
N GLY A 310 36.08 -6.59 11.11
CA GLY A 310 35.72 -7.82 10.40
C GLY A 310 34.23 -8.00 10.07
N GLU A 311 33.36 -7.11 10.57
CA GLU A 311 31.89 -7.27 10.51
C GLU A 311 31.23 -6.52 9.33
N LYS A 312 32.00 -5.87 8.47
CA LYS A 312 31.47 -5.13 7.31
C LYS A 312 30.67 -6.02 6.35
N MET A 313 31.18 -7.22 6.09
CA MET A 313 30.51 -8.18 5.18
C MET A 313 29.23 -8.72 5.80
N THR A 314 29.26 -9.05 7.07
CA THR A 314 28.09 -9.54 7.82
C THR A 314 26.97 -8.52 7.80
N LEU A 315 27.29 -7.25 8.07
CA LEU A 315 26.31 -6.15 8.02
C LEU A 315 25.74 -5.95 6.60
N SER A 316 26.59 -5.94 5.58
CA SER A 316 26.16 -5.76 4.18
C SER A 316 25.22 -6.87 3.70
N ILE A 317 25.56 -8.13 4.01
CA ILE A 317 24.73 -9.29 3.63
C ILE A 317 23.42 -9.30 4.41
N SER A 318 23.42 -8.95 5.70
CA SER A 318 22.21 -8.88 6.50
C SER A 318 21.23 -7.81 6.00
N VAL A 319 21.73 -6.64 5.57
CA VAL A 319 20.92 -5.58 4.95
C VAL A 319 20.33 -6.05 3.64
N LEU A 320 21.12 -6.73 2.78
CA LEU A 320 20.61 -7.26 1.52
C LEU A 320 19.51 -8.31 1.76
N LEU A 321 19.73 -9.24 2.70
CA LEU A 321 18.73 -10.26 3.03
C LEU A 321 17.44 -9.63 3.55
N SER A 322 17.55 -8.69 4.48
CA SER A 322 16.38 -7.98 5.02
C SER A 322 15.63 -7.21 3.93
N LEU A 323 16.33 -6.54 3.02
CA LEU A 323 15.72 -5.82 1.91
C LEU A 323 15.02 -6.76 0.92
N THR A 324 15.60 -7.94 0.64
CA THR A 324 14.97 -8.92 -0.26
C THR A 324 13.70 -9.53 0.35
N VAL A 325 13.70 -9.87 1.63
CA VAL A 325 12.50 -10.33 2.33
C VAL A 325 11.42 -9.23 2.33
N PHE A 326 11.81 -7.99 2.58
CA PHE A 326 10.90 -6.86 2.55
C PHE A 326 10.30 -6.62 1.16
N LEU A 327 11.09 -6.79 0.08
CA LEU A 327 10.62 -6.73 -1.30
C LEU A 327 9.55 -7.80 -1.57
N LEU A 328 9.71 -9.01 -1.07
CA LEU A 328 8.72 -10.09 -1.25
C LEU A 328 7.38 -9.72 -0.61
N VAL A 329 7.39 -9.16 0.61
CA VAL A 329 6.17 -8.69 1.28
C VAL A 329 5.46 -7.59 0.48
N ILE A 330 6.21 -6.67 -0.12
CA ILE A 330 5.63 -5.58 -0.89
C ILE A 330 5.05 -6.05 -2.21
N VAL A 331 5.67 -7.02 -2.86
CA VAL A 331 5.16 -7.60 -4.12
C VAL A 331 3.76 -8.21 -3.93
N GLU A 332 3.45 -8.72 -2.74
CA GLU A 332 2.11 -9.21 -2.40
C GLU A 332 1.07 -8.09 -2.21
N LEU A 333 1.52 -6.88 -1.86
CA LEU A 333 0.64 -5.72 -1.64
C LEU A 333 0.35 -4.93 -2.93
N ILE A 334 1.12 -5.16 -3.99
CA ILE A 334 1.03 -4.40 -5.24
C ILE A 334 0.41 -5.29 -6.31
N PRO A 335 -0.59 -4.79 -7.07
CA PRO A 335 -1.15 -5.56 -8.16
C PRO A 335 -0.09 -5.93 -9.20
N SER A 336 -0.07 -7.19 -9.60
CA SER A 336 0.82 -7.73 -10.63
C SER A 336 0.38 -7.29 -12.02
N THR A 337 0.38 -5.99 -12.30
CA THR A 337 0.10 -5.45 -13.63
C THR A 337 1.40 -5.26 -14.39
N SER A 338 1.45 -5.73 -15.64
CA SER A 338 2.60 -5.50 -16.54
C SER A 338 2.52 -4.15 -17.27
N SER A 339 1.46 -3.38 -17.09
CA SER A 339 1.27 -2.10 -17.79
C SER A 339 2.17 -0.98 -17.24
N ALA A 340 2.46 -0.97 -15.94
CA ALA A 340 3.32 0.02 -15.31
C ALA A 340 4.00 -0.52 -14.05
N VAL A 341 5.25 -0.12 -13.82
CA VAL A 341 5.96 -0.42 -12.56
C VAL A 341 5.58 0.66 -11.54
N PRO A 342 5.03 0.30 -10.37
CA PRO A 342 4.69 1.25 -9.31
C PRO A 342 5.90 2.06 -8.83
N LEU A 343 5.65 3.30 -8.37
CA LEU A 343 6.69 4.18 -7.87
C LEU A 343 7.53 3.53 -6.77
N ILE A 344 6.86 2.87 -5.83
CA ILE A 344 7.53 2.16 -4.74
C ILE A 344 8.40 1.00 -5.25
N GLY A 345 7.94 0.28 -6.28
CA GLY A 345 8.72 -0.79 -6.91
C GLY A 345 9.99 -0.28 -7.59
N LYS A 346 9.92 0.88 -8.26
CA LYS A 346 11.11 1.55 -8.82
C LYS A 346 12.11 1.93 -7.74
N TYR A 347 11.61 2.45 -6.62
CA TYR A 347 12.46 2.82 -5.48
C TYR A 347 13.13 1.60 -4.85
N MET A 348 12.40 0.50 -4.68
CA MET A 348 12.93 -0.76 -4.17
C MET A 348 14.01 -1.36 -5.07
N LEU A 349 13.76 -1.37 -6.38
CA LEU A 349 14.75 -1.83 -7.34
C LEU A 349 16.03 -0.98 -7.30
N PHE A 350 15.88 0.34 -7.23
CA PHE A 350 17.00 1.27 -7.06
C PHE A 350 17.81 0.94 -5.80
N THR A 351 17.15 0.81 -4.64
CA THR A 351 17.83 0.52 -3.38
C THR A 351 18.52 -0.84 -3.39
N MET A 352 17.91 -1.86 -4.00
CA MET A 352 18.51 -3.20 -4.13
C MET A 352 19.79 -3.17 -4.97
N VAL A 353 19.78 -2.53 -6.14
CA VAL A 353 20.97 -2.37 -6.98
C VAL A 353 22.06 -1.60 -6.22
N PHE A 354 21.65 -0.59 -5.47
CA PHE A 354 22.54 0.23 -4.67
C PHE A 354 23.21 -0.56 -3.54
N VAL A 355 22.47 -1.41 -2.83
CA VAL A 355 23.01 -2.31 -1.79
C VAL A 355 23.99 -3.32 -2.41
N ILE A 356 23.66 -3.93 -3.55
CA ILE A 356 24.56 -4.85 -4.24
C ILE A 356 25.86 -4.15 -4.64
N ALA A 357 25.77 -2.94 -5.18
CA ALA A 357 26.97 -2.14 -5.50
C ALA A 357 27.82 -1.86 -4.26
N SER A 358 27.20 -1.55 -3.11
CA SER A 358 27.90 -1.34 -1.84
C SER A 358 28.67 -2.58 -1.38
N ILE A 359 28.11 -3.77 -1.56
CA ILE A 359 28.77 -5.03 -1.21
C ILE A 359 30.02 -5.23 -2.07
N ILE A 360 29.90 -5.06 -3.39
CA ILE A 360 31.04 -5.21 -4.31
C ILE A 360 32.17 -4.25 -3.93
N ILE A 361 31.82 -3.00 -3.66
CA ILE A 361 32.79 -1.98 -3.25
C ILE A 361 33.41 -2.33 -1.90
N THR A 362 32.62 -2.80 -0.93
CA THR A 362 33.11 -3.24 0.39
C THR A 362 34.15 -4.36 0.25
N VAL A 363 33.93 -5.31 -0.65
CA VAL A 363 34.94 -6.37 -0.94
C VAL A 363 36.25 -5.77 -1.47
N ILE A 364 36.15 -4.77 -2.35
CA ILE A 364 37.33 -4.08 -2.88
C ILE A 364 38.08 -3.33 -1.77
N VAL A 365 37.36 -2.66 -0.85
CA VAL A 365 37.96 -1.95 0.28
C VAL A 365 38.67 -2.93 1.23
N ILE A 366 38.03 -4.03 1.59
CA ILE A 366 38.61 -5.08 2.44
C ILE A 366 39.88 -5.66 1.79
N ASN A 367 39.82 -5.96 0.49
CA ASN A 367 40.98 -6.45 -0.24
C ASN A 367 42.12 -5.41 -0.24
N THR A 368 41.82 -4.12 -0.38
CA THR A 368 42.80 -3.03 -0.34
C THR A 368 43.41 -2.91 1.06
N HIS A 369 42.63 -3.04 2.12
CA HIS A 369 43.10 -2.97 3.50
C HIS A 369 44.10 -4.08 3.85
N HIS A 370 43.87 -5.32 3.36
CA HIS A 370 44.73 -6.48 3.65
C HIS A 370 45.87 -6.67 2.65
N ARG A 371 46.16 -5.70 1.80
CA ARG A 371 47.32 -5.76 0.90
C ARG A 371 48.63 -5.73 1.66
N SER A 372 49.49 -6.71 1.39
CA SER A 372 50.85 -6.77 1.91
C SER A 372 51.84 -6.16 0.90
N PRO A 373 52.85 -5.43 1.38
CA PRO A 373 53.91 -4.86 0.52
C PRO A 373 54.70 -5.92 -0.23
N SER A 374 54.80 -7.14 0.31
CA SER A 374 55.45 -8.29 -0.37
C SER A 374 54.76 -8.73 -1.66
N THR A 375 53.45 -8.46 -1.79
CA THR A 375 52.67 -8.86 -2.94
C THR A 375 52.31 -7.72 -3.88
N HIS A 376 52.21 -6.48 -3.39
CA HIS A 376 51.78 -5.32 -4.18
C HIS A 376 52.50 -4.05 -3.77
N THR A 377 53.34 -3.53 -4.69
CA THR A 377 53.93 -2.19 -4.53
C THR A 377 52.85 -1.13 -4.81
N MET A 378 52.80 -0.06 -3.99
CA MET A 378 51.81 0.99 -4.20
C MET A 378 52.17 1.84 -5.43
N PRO A 379 51.23 1.94 -6.45
CA PRO A 379 51.43 2.79 -7.60
C PRO A 379 51.49 4.27 -7.21
N HIS A 380 52.33 5.05 -7.86
CA HIS A 380 52.54 6.49 -7.56
C HIS A 380 51.24 7.31 -7.68
N TRP A 381 50.34 6.95 -8.62
CA TRP A 381 49.05 7.63 -8.79
C TRP A 381 48.08 7.41 -7.62
N VAL A 382 48.05 6.21 -7.02
CA VAL A 382 47.23 5.90 -5.83
C VAL A 382 47.68 6.75 -4.66
N ARG A 383 49.01 6.83 -4.45
CA ARG A 383 49.60 7.65 -3.40
C ARG A 383 49.20 9.12 -3.55
N LYS A 384 49.41 9.69 -4.76
CA LYS A 384 49.11 11.09 -5.04
C LYS A 384 47.64 11.44 -4.83
N ILE A 385 46.70 10.53 -5.25
CA ILE A 385 45.26 10.78 -5.13
C ILE A 385 44.79 10.59 -3.69
N PHE A 386 45.02 9.41 -3.09
CA PHE A 386 44.44 9.01 -1.82
C PHE A 386 45.20 9.49 -0.58
N ILE A 387 46.49 9.77 -0.67
CA ILE A 387 47.29 10.27 0.46
C ILE A 387 47.44 11.79 0.42
N ASP A 388 47.65 12.37 -0.77
CA ASP A 388 47.98 13.79 -0.87
C ASP A 388 46.74 14.65 -1.23
N THR A 389 45.90 14.24 -2.18
CA THR A 389 44.82 15.08 -2.74
C THR A 389 43.52 14.98 -1.95
N ILE A 390 42.97 13.79 -1.79
CA ILE A 390 41.62 13.57 -1.19
C ILE A 390 41.56 14.04 0.27
N PRO A 391 42.53 13.72 1.16
CA PRO A 391 42.44 14.15 2.54
C PRO A 391 42.48 15.67 2.70
N ASN A 392 43.13 16.40 1.77
CA ASN A 392 43.15 17.86 1.79
C ASN A 392 41.81 18.48 1.35
N ILE A 393 41.08 17.83 0.41
CA ILE A 393 39.79 18.32 -0.08
C ILE A 393 38.69 18.04 0.95
N MET A 394 38.73 16.88 1.63
CA MET A 394 37.67 16.43 2.54
C MET A 394 37.80 16.96 3.98
N PHE A 395 38.64 17.96 4.26
CA PHE A 395 38.86 18.55 5.60
C PHE A 395 39.32 17.54 6.69
N PHE A 396 39.94 16.41 6.31
CA PHE A 396 40.50 15.44 7.26
C PHE A 396 41.85 15.90 7.85
N SER A 397 41.94 17.12 8.31
CA SER A 397 43.19 17.65 8.90
C SER A 397 43.58 16.95 10.23
N THR A 398 42.67 16.19 10.82
CA THR A 398 42.87 15.48 12.09
C THR A 398 43.44 14.06 11.92
N MET A 399 43.48 13.50 10.73
CA MET A 399 44.07 12.17 10.51
C MET A 399 45.58 12.26 10.45
N LYS A 400 46.26 11.52 11.35
CA LYS A 400 47.71 11.37 11.31
C LYS A 400 48.10 10.65 10.02
N ARG A 401 48.75 11.37 9.10
CA ARG A 401 49.32 10.76 7.89
C ARG A 401 50.46 9.83 8.30
N PRO A 402 50.62 8.67 7.64
CA PRO A 402 51.82 7.86 7.84
C PRO A 402 53.04 8.70 7.48
N SER A 403 53.83 9.06 8.48
CA SER A 403 54.94 10.02 8.35
C SER A 403 56.23 9.29 8.08
N ARG A 404 56.63 9.26 6.81
CA ARG A 404 57.95 8.75 6.40
C ARG A 404 59.11 9.67 6.85
N ASP A 405 58.84 10.98 6.97
CA ASP A 405 59.82 12.01 7.33
C ASP A 405 60.39 11.91 8.75
N LYS A 406 59.71 11.21 9.67
CA LYS A 406 60.22 11.06 11.04
C LYS A 406 61.26 9.96 11.15
N LEU A 407 61.23 8.97 10.28
CA LEU A 407 62.16 7.85 10.29
C LEU A 407 63.49 8.27 9.66
N ASP A 408 63.44 9.00 8.52
CA ASP A 408 64.63 9.50 7.86
C ASP A 408 65.37 10.51 8.75
N LYS A 409 64.63 11.39 9.48
CA LYS A 409 65.22 12.32 10.44
C LYS A 409 65.80 11.64 11.68
N LYS A 410 65.25 10.53 12.14
CA LYS A 410 65.74 9.78 13.30
C LYS A 410 66.97 8.96 12.94
N ILE A 411 67.02 8.35 11.76
CA ILE A 411 68.23 7.67 11.25
C ILE A 411 69.35 8.64 11.00
N PHE A 412 69.11 9.83 10.41
CA PHE A 412 70.11 10.88 10.26
C PHE A 412 70.55 11.46 11.59
N ALA A 413 69.67 11.55 12.60
CA ALA A 413 70.09 12.06 13.93
C ALA A 413 70.92 11.02 14.71
N GLU A 414 70.67 9.71 14.58
CA GLU A 414 71.48 8.67 15.17
C GLU A 414 72.88 8.53 14.49
N ASP A 415 72.92 8.69 13.16
CA ASP A 415 74.23 8.77 12.43
C ASP A 415 75.04 10.01 12.79
N ILE A 416 74.41 11.14 13.18
CA ILE A 416 75.09 12.35 13.61
C ILE A 416 75.56 12.23 15.06
N ASP A 417 74.85 11.57 15.97
CA ASP A 417 75.29 11.39 17.37
C ASP A 417 76.49 10.47 17.48
N ILE A 418 76.70 9.52 16.57
CA ILE A 418 77.90 8.68 16.50
C ILE A 418 79.09 9.48 15.99
N SER A 419 78.88 10.54 15.21
CA SER A 419 79.96 11.43 14.70
C SER A 419 80.38 12.50 15.69
N GLU A 420 79.57 12.88 16.69
CA GLU A 420 79.89 13.86 17.70
C GLU A 420 80.76 13.33 18.87
N ILE A 421 80.87 12.00 19.03
CA ILE A 421 81.75 11.38 20.04
C ILE A 421 83.25 11.38 19.58
N SER A 422 83.51 11.67 18.32
CA SER A 422 84.86 11.83 17.82
C SER A 422 85.28 13.32 17.79
N GLY A 423 85.64 13.84 18.97
CA GLY A 423 86.16 15.19 19.12
C GLY A 423 87.40 15.42 18.31
N LYS A 424 87.40 16.56 17.65
CA LYS A 424 88.57 17.40 17.19
C LYS A 424 89.89 16.70 17.22
N GLN A 425 90.37 16.17 16.10
CA GLN A 425 91.74 16.30 15.60
C GLN A 425 91.82 15.69 14.18
N GLY A 426 92.56 16.28 13.30
CA GLY A 426 92.67 16.19 11.88
C GLY A 426 92.84 14.80 11.21
N PRO A 427 92.92 14.74 9.88
CA PRO A 427 92.75 13.51 9.12
C PRO A 427 93.95 12.55 9.32
N VAL A 428 93.77 11.56 10.16
CA VAL A 428 94.61 10.38 10.20
C VAL A 428 93.80 9.18 9.73
N PRO A 429 94.22 8.42 8.75
CA PRO A 429 93.54 7.20 8.35
C PRO A 429 93.76 6.15 9.43
N VAL A 430 92.91 6.08 10.38
CA VAL A 430 92.94 5.01 11.41
C VAL A 430 92.32 3.78 10.81
N ASN A 431 93.20 2.88 10.27
CA ASN A 431 92.87 1.48 10.06
C ASN A 431 92.67 0.88 11.44
N PHE A 432 91.41 0.81 11.90
CA PHE A 432 90.99 0.02 13.08
C PHE A 432 91.08 -1.48 12.76
N TYR A 433 92.32 -1.99 12.73
CA TYR A 433 92.56 -3.44 12.91
C TYR A 433 92.53 -3.71 14.41
N SER A 434 91.39 -3.77 14.99
CA SER A 434 91.21 -4.24 16.35
C SER A 434 91.44 -5.77 16.36
N PRO A 435 92.30 -6.29 17.23
CA PRO A 435 92.56 -7.73 17.30
C PRO A 435 91.38 -8.54 17.74
N LEU A 436 90.30 -7.92 18.15
CA LEU A 436 88.99 -8.57 18.49
C LEU A 436 88.22 -9.11 17.31
N THR A 437 88.52 -8.64 16.07
CA THR A 437 87.82 -9.17 14.87
C THR A 437 88.35 -10.50 14.34
N LYS A 438 89.40 -11.04 14.93
CA LYS A 438 90.03 -12.35 14.62
C LYS A 438 89.33 -13.53 15.37
N ASN A 439 88.49 -13.23 16.33
CA ASN A 439 87.80 -14.27 17.04
C ASN A 439 86.55 -14.70 16.23
N PRO A 440 86.40 -15.96 15.82
CA PRO A 440 85.30 -16.43 15.02
C PRO A 440 83.91 -16.16 15.68
N ASP A 441 83.87 -16.20 17.01
CA ASP A 441 82.63 -15.97 17.77
C ASP A 441 82.21 -14.49 17.71
N VAL A 442 83.15 -13.53 17.72
CA VAL A 442 82.79 -12.13 17.57
C VAL A 442 82.36 -11.82 16.15
N LYS A 443 82.92 -12.44 15.15
CA LYS A 443 82.50 -12.29 13.75
C LYS A 443 81.04 -12.85 13.56
N ASN A 444 80.78 -14.01 14.12
CA ASN A 444 79.40 -14.64 14.07
C ASN A 444 78.41 -13.76 14.84
N ALA A 445 78.81 -13.16 15.97
CA ALA A 445 77.88 -12.25 16.69
C ALA A 445 77.61 -10.95 15.92
N ILE A 446 78.59 -10.37 15.26
CA ILE A 446 78.46 -9.17 14.42
C ILE A 446 77.52 -9.51 13.20
N GLU A 447 77.72 -10.67 12.58
CA GLU A 447 76.89 -11.14 11.46
C GLU A 447 75.46 -11.41 11.89
N GLY A 448 75.28 -11.99 13.10
CA GLY A 448 73.98 -12.17 13.75
C GLY A 448 73.28 -10.83 14.04
N ILE A 449 73.99 -9.84 14.58
CA ILE A 449 73.44 -8.49 14.84
C ILE A 449 73.08 -7.80 13.53
N LYS A 450 73.90 -7.91 12.51
CA LYS A 450 73.60 -7.35 11.20
C LYS A 450 72.38 -7.98 10.55
N TYR A 451 72.23 -9.32 10.63
CA TYR A 451 71.08 -10.03 10.18
C TYR A 451 69.81 -9.60 10.92
N ILE A 452 69.88 -9.47 12.26
CA ILE A 452 68.74 -8.98 13.06
C ILE A 452 68.38 -7.56 12.67
N ALA A 453 69.36 -6.67 12.50
CA ALA A 453 69.14 -5.26 12.09
C ALA A 453 68.49 -5.16 10.69
N GLU A 454 68.99 -5.94 9.73
CA GLU A 454 68.41 -6.01 8.37
C GLU A 454 66.99 -6.58 8.39
N THR A 455 66.74 -7.63 9.19
CA THR A 455 65.39 -8.19 9.35
C THR A 455 64.43 -7.21 10.01
N MET A 456 64.85 -6.55 11.09
CA MET A 456 64.04 -5.50 11.74
C MET A 456 63.76 -4.31 10.81
N LYS A 457 64.74 -3.91 9.99
CA LYS A 457 64.54 -2.85 9.00
C LYS A 457 63.55 -3.27 7.92
N SER A 458 63.65 -4.50 7.42
CA SER A 458 62.71 -5.08 6.45
C SER A 458 61.29 -5.18 7.04
N ASP A 459 61.15 -5.62 8.30
CA ASP A 459 59.86 -5.71 8.99
C ASP A 459 59.26 -4.32 9.21
N GLN A 460 60.08 -3.32 9.56
CA GLN A 460 59.65 -1.92 9.73
C GLN A 460 59.16 -1.32 8.39
N GLU A 461 59.92 -1.55 7.29
CA GLU A 461 59.51 -1.10 5.95
C GLU A 461 58.20 -1.78 5.49
N SER A 462 58.02 -3.07 5.80
CA SER A 462 56.81 -3.81 5.51
C SER A 462 55.60 -3.30 6.31
N SER A 463 55.81 -3.01 7.60
CA SER A 463 54.78 -2.41 8.47
C SER A 463 54.35 -1.03 7.97
N ASN A 464 55.31 -0.15 7.62
CA ASN A 464 55.00 1.19 7.12
C ASN A 464 54.20 1.14 5.79
N ALA A 465 54.53 0.23 4.89
CA ALA A 465 53.79 0.09 3.64
C ALA A 465 52.39 -0.52 3.84
N ALA A 466 52.24 -1.43 4.83
CA ALA A 466 50.93 -1.93 5.22
C ALA A 466 50.02 -0.80 5.80
N ASP A 467 50.63 0.08 6.62
CA ASP A 467 49.92 1.25 7.19
C ASP A 467 49.50 2.26 6.11
N GLU A 468 50.31 2.43 5.05
CA GLU A 468 49.90 3.23 3.89
C GLU A 468 48.67 2.64 3.18
N TRP A 469 48.57 1.32 2.98
CA TRP A 469 47.41 0.69 2.39
C TRP A 469 46.18 0.74 3.29
N LYS A 470 46.34 0.60 4.60
CA LYS A 470 45.25 0.78 5.59
C LYS A 470 44.74 2.23 5.55
N PHE A 471 45.62 3.22 5.45
CA PHE A 471 45.21 4.61 5.32
C PHE A 471 44.43 4.86 4.03
N VAL A 472 44.88 4.32 2.90
CA VAL A 472 44.15 4.40 1.63
C VAL A 472 42.74 3.77 1.73
N ALA A 473 42.62 2.60 2.36
CA ALA A 473 41.33 1.96 2.58
C ALA A 473 40.39 2.82 3.45
N MET A 474 40.90 3.45 4.50
CA MET A 474 40.15 4.35 5.37
C MET A 474 39.69 5.62 4.62
N VAL A 475 40.54 6.23 3.81
CA VAL A 475 40.15 7.39 2.98
C VAL A 475 39.13 7.01 1.95
N LEU A 476 39.21 5.81 1.35
CA LEU A 476 38.26 5.27 0.40
C LEU A 476 36.90 5.06 1.05
N ASP A 477 36.86 4.48 2.26
CA ASP A 477 35.61 4.28 3.03
C ASP A 477 34.89 5.61 3.27
N HIS A 478 35.57 6.64 3.72
CA HIS A 478 34.96 7.95 3.98
C HIS A 478 34.50 8.64 2.70
N LEU A 479 35.25 8.53 1.61
CA LEU A 479 34.83 9.06 0.31
C LEU A 479 33.56 8.38 -0.17
N LEU A 480 33.51 7.05 -0.07
CA LEU A 480 32.37 6.25 -0.45
C LEU A 480 31.15 6.54 0.43
N LEU A 481 31.34 6.72 1.74
CA LEU A 481 30.26 7.13 2.64
C LEU A 481 29.57 8.41 2.13
N VAL A 482 30.37 9.45 1.81
CA VAL A 482 29.82 10.72 1.31
C VAL A 482 29.09 10.53 -0.03
N ILE A 483 29.71 9.82 -0.97
CA ILE A 483 29.11 9.55 -2.29
C ILE A 483 27.81 8.78 -2.14
N PHE A 484 27.80 7.71 -1.35
CA PHE A 484 26.61 6.89 -1.12
C PHE A 484 25.49 7.66 -0.46
N MET A 485 25.78 8.47 0.55
CA MET A 485 24.77 9.31 1.20
C MET A 485 24.17 10.34 0.23
N LEU A 486 25.01 10.98 -0.59
CA LEU A 486 24.54 11.91 -1.61
C LEU A 486 23.67 11.23 -2.67
N VAL A 487 24.08 10.09 -3.22
CA VAL A 487 23.32 9.35 -4.22
C VAL A 487 22.01 8.84 -3.62
N CYS A 488 22.01 8.39 -2.37
CA CYS A 488 20.81 7.96 -1.66
C CYS A 488 19.80 9.11 -1.52
N ILE A 489 20.24 10.30 -1.09
CA ILE A 489 19.39 11.48 -0.94
C ILE A 489 18.86 11.94 -2.31
N ILE A 490 19.74 12.09 -3.29
CA ILE A 490 19.36 12.53 -4.64
C ILE A 490 18.42 11.52 -5.30
N GLY A 491 18.71 10.23 -5.20
CA GLY A 491 17.88 9.17 -5.75
C GLY A 491 16.48 9.11 -5.12
N THR A 492 16.42 9.25 -3.80
CA THR A 492 15.12 9.32 -3.07
C THR A 492 14.34 10.55 -3.51
N LEU A 493 14.96 11.71 -3.56
CA LEU A 493 14.31 12.94 -4.01
C LEU A 493 13.87 12.83 -5.47
N ALA A 494 14.68 12.28 -6.36
CA ALA A 494 14.32 12.12 -7.78
C ALA A 494 13.11 11.20 -8.00
N VAL A 495 13.00 10.12 -7.21
CA VAL A 495 11.86 9.19 -7.31
C VAL A 495 10.56 9.85 -6.82
N PHE A 496 10.60 10.58 -5.71
CA PHE A 496 9.38 11.13 -5.11
C PHE A 496 9.03 12.56 -5.56
N ALA A 497 10.02 13.36 -6.02
CA ALA A 497 9.81 14.77 -6.39
C ALA A 497 8.81 14.94 -7.54
N GLY A 498 8.84 14.08 -8.54
CA GLY A 498 7.92 14.14 -9.69
C GLY A 498 6.46 14.15 -9.26
N ARG A 499 6.09 13.26 -8.34
CA ARG A 499 4.70 13.18 -7.85
C ARG A 499 4.33 14.31 -6.88
N LEU A 500 5.26 14.74 -6.03
CA LEU A 500 5.01 15.87 -5.13
C LEU A 500 4.72 17.17 -5.90
N ILE A 501 5.38 17.38 -7.03
CA ILE A 501 5.14 18.54 -7.90
C ILE A 501 3.76 18.44 -8.54
N GLU A 502 3.35 17.27 -9.07
CA GLU A 502 2.03 17.06 -9.66
C GLU A 502 0.90 17.25 -8.64
N LEU A 503 1.06 16.71 -7.42
CA LEU A 503 0.07 16.89 -6.36
C LEU A 503 -0.09 18.35 -5.96
N ASN A 504 0.99 19.13 -5.97
CA ASN A 504 0.96 20.55 -5.64
C ASN A 504 0.35 21.42 -6.76
N GLN A 505 0.26 20.91 -7.99
CA GLN A 505 -0.40 21.58 -9.12
C GLN A 505 -1.91 21.28 -9.21
N GLN A 506 -2.38 20.19 -8.53
CA GLN A 506 -3.77 19.75 -8.54
C GLN A 506 -4.57 20.19 -7.30
N GLY A 507 -3.91 20.73 -6.28
CA GLY A 507 -4.52 21.31 -5.07
C GLY A 507 -4.69 22.80 -5.18
#